data_4dbc9d8aaf2551eca22e921d6b89700d
#
_entry.id   4dbc9d8aaf2551eca22e921d6b89700d
#
_cell.length_a   1.000
_cell.length_b   1.000
_cell.length_c   1.000
_cell.angle_alpha   90.00
_cell.angle_beta   90.00
_cell.angle_gamma   90.00
#
_symmetry.space_group_name_H-M   'P 1'
#
loop_
_entity.id
_entity.type
_entity.pdbx_description
1 polymer ?
#
loop_
_entity_poly.entity_id
_entity_poly.type
_entity_poly.pdbx_seq_one_letter_code
_entity_poly.pdbx_strand_id
1 'polypeptide(L)'
;MKKIVALLLALCMVLGLVACASKPASTTEEKKDETTVLKLWCIATESDANRPAYLKAIEEYEKANPGIKIEMEAFENESYKTKIKAAMMGGDTSDLPDIFFSWSGAFLGDFVNAGRVQCLDENFKAYADKIPESMLSTTTYEGKHYGVPTTFNIVAMYANMDLLAEVGYDHVPETYEDLTACCDALLAKGIIPFGCAGKETWCVTEYLEPIIIKTIGYEALGKIFAGEATWNDPDIAGAVSTFQDMINKGYFDPNGAALGNDETKANFLAGKTAFYQNGSWNTGEVAGASFKSGVGLFPVMNATRSSYNQTIGGPSDVLAVCSASKNLDAASKAAVELGKEICHYNFLNAVGMPAWAVDYDTSSLSPLMVEIGQLVNSCEGLVLFGDTAMAADPAQVYLSYVAQVYGCAIDGEGFVAGLTKDLG
;
A
#
# COMPACT_ATOMS: atom_id res chain seq x y z
N MET A 1 34.65 -55.37 -37.38
CA MET A 1 33.91 -54.12 -37.37
C MET A 1 34.71 -52.88 -36.94
N LYS A 2 36.00 -52.97 -36.66
CA LYS A 2 36.88 -51.83 -36.29
C LYS A 2 37.71 -51.24 -37.44
N LYS A 3 37.60 -51.78 -38.68
CA LYS A 3 38.38 -51.32 -39.85
C LYS A 3 37.52 -50.53 -40.88
N ILE A 4 36.19 -50.41 -40.69
CA ILE A 4 35.27 -49.71 -41.62
C ILE A 4 34.99 -48.29 -41.12
N VAL A 5 35.18 -47.98 -39.83
CA VAL A 5 34.95 -46.65 -39.27
C VAL A 5 36.13 -45.69 -39.54
N ALA A 6 37.35 -46.23 -39.77
CA ALA A 6 38.53 -45.42 -40.08
C ALA A 6 38.59 -44.90 -41.52
N LEU A 7 37.78 -45.46 -42.47
CA LEU A 7 37.78 -45.05 -43.87
C LEU A 7 36.76 -43.96 -44.21
N LEU A 8 35.77 -43.76 -43.36
CA LEU A 8 34.73 -42.71 -43.48
C LEU A 8 35.14 -41.35 -42.91
N LEU A 9 36.14 -41.33 -42.01
CA LEU A 9 36.69 -40.10 -41.43
C LEU A 9 37.79 -39.45 -42.29
N ALA A 10 38.39 -40.19 -43.25
CA ALA A 10 39.42 -39.68 -44.16
C ALA A 10 38.88 -39.05 -45.43
N LEU A 11 37.56 -39.22 -45.77
CA LEU A 11 36.97 -38.69 -47.00
C LEU A 11 36.32 -37.31 -46.81
N CYS A 12 36.20 -36.79 -45.57
CA CYS A 12 35.66 -35.46 -45.27
C CYS A 12 36.71 -34.33 -45.23
N MET A 13 37.99 -34.62 -45.41
CA MET A 13 39.09 -33.63 -45.31
C MET A 13 39.70 -33.19 -46.66
N VAL A 14 39.16 -33.58 -47.83
CA VAL A 14 39.75 -33.25 -49.14
C VAL A 14 38.90 -32.38 -50.05
N LEU A 15 37.77 -31.88 -49.58
CA LEU A 15 36.88 -31.01 -50.39
C LEU A 15 36.80 -29.54 -49.90
N GLY A 16 37.86 -29.02 -49.28
CA GLY A 16 37.89 -27.68 -48.68
C GLY A 16 38.92 -26.69 -49.23
N LEU A 17 39.44 -26.88 -50.48
CA LEU A 17 40.47 -25.99 -51.04
C LEU A 17 40.29 -25.74 -52.54
N VAL A 18 39.22 -25.00 -52.93
CA VAL A 18 39.23 -24.17 -54.18
C VAL A 18 38.02 -23.23 -54.09
N ALA A 19 38.24 -21.98 -53.75
CA ALA A 19 37.60 -20.78 -54.31
C ALA A 19 38.12 -19.55 -53.59
N CYS A 20 39.20 -18.99 -54.10
CA CYS A 20 39.52 -17.57 -53.83
C CYS A 20 38.75 -16.68 -54.81
N ALA A 21 38.38 -15.51 -54.32
CA ALA A 21 37.99 -14.30 -55.03
C ALA A 21 36.51 -14.09 -55.30
N SER A 22 35.84 -13.39 -54.34
CA SER A 22 34.91 -12.29 -54.69
C SER A 22 34.49 -11.55 -53.40
N LYS A 23 34.70 -10.25 -53.38
CA LYS A 23 34.17 -9.12 -52.56
C LYS A 23 33.67 -9.39 -51.13
N PRO A 24 34.01 -8.53 -50.16
CA PRO A 24 33.45 -8.61 -48.86
C PRO A 24 31.95 -8.25 -48.91
N ALA A 25 31.10 -9.24 -48.78
CA ALA A 25 29.73 -9.01 -48.37
C ALA A 25 29.79 -8.51 -46.92
N SER A 26 29.28 -7.32 -46.68
CA SER A 26 29.02 -6.84 -45.33
C SER A 26 28.02 -7.83 -44.69
N THR A 27 28.51 -8.70 -43.84
CA THR A 27 27.67 -9.37 -42.88
C THR A 27 27.19 -8.28 -41.94
N THR A 28 26.01 -7.76 -42.18
CA THR A 28 25.21 -7.16 -41.14
C THR A 28 24.95 -8.29 -40.18
N GLU A 29 25.72 -8.35 -39.07
CA GLU A 29 25.30 -9.09 -37.91
C GLU A 29 23.94 -8.49 -37.52
N GLU A 30 22.86 -9.23 -37.76
CA GLU A 30 21.63 -9.01 -37.04
C GLU A 30 21.99 -9.10 -35.56
N LYS A 31 22.14 -7.94 -34.89
CA LYS A 31 22.05 -7.86 -33.48
C LYS A 31 20.73 -8.56 -33.11
N LYS A 32 20.79 -9.78 -32.59
CA LYS A 32 19.69 -10.29 -31.79
C LYS A 32 19.46 -9.22 -30.73
N ASP A 33 18.35 -8.52 -30.81
CA ASP A 33 17.91 -7.64 -29.75
C ASP A 33 17.79 -8.53 -28.49
N GLU A 34 18.78 -8.48 -27.62
CA GLU A 34 18.74 -9.15 -26.31
C GLU A 34 17.64 -8.47 -25.53
N THR A 35 16.57 -9.22 -25.26
CA THR A 35 15.47 -8.74 -24.41
C THR A 35 16.03 -8.49 -23.01
N THR A 36 15.90 -7.26 -22.54
CA THR A 36 16.24 -6.90 -21.16
C THR A 36 15.11 -7.37 -20.23
N VAL A 37 15.47 -8.22 -19.26
CA VAL A 37 14.52 -8.69 -18.24
C VAL A 37 14.69 -7.83 -16.99
N LEU A 38 13.57 -7.25 -16.49
CA LEU A 38 13.52 -6.50 -15.25
C LEU A 38 12.71 -7.28 -14.22
N LYS A 39 13.28 -7.55 -13.07
CA LYS A 39 12.58 -8.19 -11.95
C LYS A 39 11.79 -7.16 -11.16
N LEU A 40 10.49 -7.39 -10.99
CA LEU A 40 9.59 -6.57 -10.16
C LEU A 40 9.10 -7.39 -8.97
N TRP A 41 9.43 -6.97 -7.75
CA TRP A 41 8.85 -7.53 -6.53
C TRP A 41 7.72 -6.65 -6.00
N CYS A 42 6.59 -7.25 -5.64
CA CYS A 42 5.42 -6.53 -5.15
C CYS A 42 4.57 -7.36 -4.18
N ILE A 43 3.49 -6.77 -3.69
CA ILE A 43 2.48 -7.44 -2.85
C ILE A 43 1.23 -7.88 -3.62
N ALA A 44 1.16 -7.64 -4.93
CA ALA A 44 0.00 -7.90 -5.77
C ALA A 44 -0.20 -9.42 -6.03
N THR A 45 -0.53 -10.18 -4.97
CA THR A 45 -0.81 -11.63 -5.03
C THR A 45 -2.11 -11.94 -5.78
N GLU A 46 -2.47 -13.22 -5.94
CA GLU A 46 -3.68 -13.63 -6.65
C GLU A 46 -4.98 -13.06 -6.05
N SER A 47 -5.01 -12.83 -4.73
CA SER A 47 -6.16 -12.29 -3.99
C SER A 47 -6.09 -10.78 -3.77
N ASP A 48 -4.99 -10.11 -4.18
CA ASP A 48 -4.80 -8.68 -3.93
C ASP A 48 -5.55 -7.82 -4.95
N ALA A 49 -6.26 -6.80 -4.46
CA ALA A 49 -7.07 -5.90 -5.29
C ALA A 49 -6.25 -5.11 -6.34
N ASN A 50 -4.95 -4.86 -6.07
CA ASN A 50 -4.06 -4.16 -7.00
C ASN A 50 -3.61 -5.03 -8.19
N ARG A 51 -3.69 -6.38 -8.08
CA ARG A 51 -3.13 -7.28 -9.10
C ARG A 51 -3.59 -7.01 -10.53
N PRO A 52 -4.89 -6.77 -10.81
CA PRO A 52 -5.34 -6.47 -12.17
C PRO A 52 -4.66 -5.24 -12.77
N ALA A 53 -4.41 -4.21 -11.94
CA ALA A 53 -3.73 -2.99 -12.37
C ALA A 53 -2.26 -3.25 -12.72
N TYR A 54 -1.54 -4.02 -11.88
CA TYR A 54 -0.16 -4.41 -12.16
C TYR A 54 -0.04 -5.21 -13.46
N LEU A 55 -0.86 -6.25 -13.63
CA LEU A 55 -0.83 -7.08 -14.84
C LEU A 55 -1.13 -6.27 -16.10
N LYS A 56 -2.10 -5.35 -16.03
CA LYS A 56 -2.47 -4.51 -17.16
C LYS A 56 -1.39 -3.50 -17.52
N ALA A 57 -0.81 -2.83 -16.52
CA ALA A 57 0.29 -1.89 -16.72
C ALA A 57 1.52 -2.60 -17.33
N ILE A 58 1.86 -3.80 -16.86
CA ILE A 58 2.97 -4.60 -17.39
C ILE A 58 2.70 -4.98 -18.86
N GLU A 59 1.50 -5.49 -19.18
CA GLU A 59 1.12 -5.86 -20.55
C GLU A 59 1.30 -4.69 -21.52
N GLU A 60 0.83 -3.49 -21.14
CA GLU A 60 0.91 -2.31 -21.98
C GLU A 60 2.33 -1.77 -22.10
N TYR A 61 3.08 -1.79 -21.01
CA TYR A 61 4.48 -1.38 -21.00
C TYR A 61 5.33 -2.27 -21.92
N GLU A 62 5.21 -3.60 -21.82
CA GLU A 62 5.93 -4.56 -22.66
C GLU A 62 5.54 -4.40 -24.14
N LYS A 63 4.26 -4.16 -24.42
CA LYS A 63 3.78 -3.91 -25.79
C LYS A 63 4.39 -2.63 -26.40
N ALA A 64 4.55 -1.59 -25.59
CA ALA A 64 5.15 -0.33 -26.02
C ALA A 64 6.69 -0.41 -26.10
N ASN A 65 7.31 -1.33 -25.36
CA ASN A 65 8.77 -1.51 -25.25
C ASN A 65 9.17 -2.97 -25.57
N PRO A 66 9.13 -3.42 -26.86
CA PRO A 66 9.30 -4.84 -27.22
C PRO A 66 10.63 -5.46 -26.79
N GLY A 67 11.66 -4.65 -26.50
CA GLY A 67 12.95 -5.10 -25.98
C GLY A 67 13.01 -5.28 -24.46
N ILE A 68 11.90 -5.04 -23.73
CA ILE A 68 11.83 -5.16 -22.27
C ILE A 68 10.82 -6.25 -21.90
N LYS A 69 11.16 -7.06 -20.89
CA LYS A 69 10.28 -8.02 -20.23
C LYS A 69 10.26 -7.74 -18.73
N ILE A 70 9.08 -7.69 -18.12
CA ILE A 70 8.91 -7.53 -16.68
C ILE A 70 8.57 -8.89 -16.07
N GLU A 71 9.42 -9.38 -15.19
CA GLU A 71 9.16 -10.58 -14.39
C GLU A 71 8.66 -10.16 -13.02
N MET A 72 7.33 -10.21 -12.84
CA MET A 72 6.68 -9.87 -11.59
C MET A 72 6.65 -11.07 -10.64
N GLU A 73 7.12 -10.86 -9.41
CA GLU A 73 7.05 -11.80 -8.31
C GLU A 73 6.30 -11.14 -7.15
N ALA A 74 5.19 -11.76 -6.75
CA ALA A 74 4.29 -11.22 -5.73
C ALA A 74 4.36 -12.07 -4.44
N PHE A 75 4.32 -11.39 -3.30
CA PHE A 75 4.42 -11.98 -1.97
C PHE A 75 3.27 -11.49 -1.09
N GLU A 76 2.87 -12.29 -0.12
CA GLU A 76 1.96 -11.86 0.92
C GLU A 76 2.59 -10.72 1.74
N ASN A 77 1.75 -9.78 2.24
CA ASN A 77 2.14 -8.50 2.80
C ASN A 77 3.21 -8.60 3.91
N GLU A 78 2.98 -9.39 4.95
CA GLU A 78 3.92 -9.49 6.08
C GLU A 78 5.21 -10.24 5.71
N SER A 79 5.08 -11.26 4.86
CA SER A 79 6.23 -11.98 4.30
C SER A 79 7.07 -11.05 3.43
N TYR A 80 6.42 -10.17 2.65
CA TYR A 80 7.10 -9.18 1.82
C TYR A 80 7.86 -8.15 2.66
N LYS A 81 7.25 -7.60 3.73
CA LYS A 81 7.93 -6.66 4.65
C LYS A 81 9.26 -7.24 5.14
N THR A 82 9.24 -8.51 5.55
CA THR A 82 10.45 -9.22 6.01
C THR A 82 11.46 -9.41 4.88
N LYS A 83 10.99 -9.87 3.71
CA LYS A 83 11.86 -10.16 2.55
C LYS A 83 12.53 -8.89 2.03
N ILE A 84 11.77 -7.81 1.82
CA ILE A 84 12.32 -6.57 1.24
C ILE A 84 13.32 -5.90 2.20
N LYS A 85 13.05 -5.89 3.51
CA LYS A 85 14.01 -5.39 4.50
C LYS A 85 15.30 -6.20 4.47
N ALA A 86 15.21 -7.53 4.48
CA ALA A 86 16.38 -8.39 4.40
C ALA A 86 17.19 -8.17 3.10
N ALA A 87 16.53 -8.01 1.97
CA ALA A 87 17.16 -7.74 0.69
C ALA A 87 17.84 -6.36 0.64
N MET A 88 17.12 -5.30 1.04
CA MET A 88 17.64 -3.93 0.94
C MET A 88 18.68 -3.60 2.01
N MET A 89 18.59 -4.19 3.21
CA MET A 89 19.55 -3.93 4.30
C MET A 89 20.65 -4.98 4.38
N GLY A 90 20.49 -6.11 3.68
CA GLY A 90 21.52 -7.18 3.62
C GLY A 90 22.72 -6.84 2.75
N GLY A 91 23.80 -7.59 2.94
CA GLY A 91 25.03 -7.45 2.15
C GLY A 91 25.03 -8.23 0.83
N ASP A 92 24.12 -9.19 0.65
CA ASP A 92 24.01 -9.99 -0.57
C ASP A 92 23.16 -9.26 -1.61
N THR A 93 23.75 -9.03 -2.79
CA THR A 93 23.09 -8.37 -3.92
C THR A 93 22.79 -9.32 -5.07
N SER A 94 22.95 -10.63 -4.87
CA SER A 94 22.83 -11.63 -5.95
C SER A 94 21.39 -11.87 -6.40
N ASP A 95 20.41 -11.67 -5.52
CA ASP A 95 18.99 -11.85 -5.80
C ASP A 95 18.17 -10.61 -5.35
N LEU A 96 18.48 -9.46 -5.95
CA LEU A 96 17.72 -8.23 -5.75
C LEU A 96 16.77 -8.01 -6.93
N PRO A 97 15.60 -7.36 -6.70
CA PRO A 97 14.77 -6.90 -7.79
C PRO A 97 15.41 -5.68 -8.46
N ASP A 98 15.06 -5.41 -9.72
CA ASP A 98 15.36 -4.14 -10.39
C ASP A 98 14.40 -3.04 -9.90
N ILE A 99 13.11 -3.39 -9.82
CA ILE A 99 12.00 -2.54 -9.35
C ILE A 99 11.32 -3.26 -8.18
N PHE A 100 10.91 -2.51 -7.19
CA PHE A 100 10.22 -3.10 -6.04
C PHE A 100 9.12 -2.18 -5.50
N PHE A 101 8.05 -2.80 -5.01
CA PHE A 101 7.04 -2.14 -4.22
C PHE A 101 7.62 -1.73 -2.87
N SER A 102 7.23 -0.58 -2.39
CA SER A 102 7.52 -0.13 -1.02
C SER A 102 6.36 0.71 -0.49
N TRP A 103 6.28 0.79 0.82
CA TRP A 103 5.54 1.86 1.47
C TRP A 103 6.42 3.10 1.51
N SER A 104 5.81 4.27 1.33
CA SER A 104 6.48 5.57 1.38
C SER A 104 6.88 5.96 2.82
N GLY A 105 7.21 7.21 3.06
CA GLY A 105 7.56 7.71 4.38
C GLY A 105 8.87 7.14 4.89
N ALA A 106 8.98 6.91 6.20
CA ALA A 106 10.24 6.44 6.78
C ALA A 106 10.59 5.00 6.38
N PHE A 107 9.61 4.16 6.01
CA PHE A 107 9.88 2.80 5.54
C PHE A 107 10.78 2.79 4.29
N LEU A 108 10.45 3.57 3.26
CA LEU A 108 11.31 3.76 2.09
C LEU A 108 12.58 4.53 2.47
N GLY A 109 12.45 5.51 3.36
CA GLY A 109 13.53 6.36 3.84
C GLY A 109 14.70 5.58 4.40
N ASP A 110 14.46 4.49 5.12
CA ASP A 110 15.52 3.60 5.62
C ASP A 110 16.37 3.02 4.48
N PHE A 111 15.74 2.63 3.37
CA PHE A 111 16.46 2.11 2.20
C PHE A 111 17.19 3.21 1.42
N VAL A 112 16.59 4.41 1.35
CA VAL A 112 17.24 5.59 0.75
C VAL A 112 18.48 5.98 1.55
N ASN A 113 18.37 6.07 2.87
CA ASN A 113 19.48 6.39 3.78
C ASN A 113 20.61 5.35 3.71
N ALA A 114 20.25 4.08 3.45
CA ALA A 114 21.22 3.01 3.22
C ALA A 114 21.85 3.02 1.81
N GLY A 115 21.47 3.98 0.94
CA GLY A 115 21.97 4.09 -0.44
C GLY A 115 21.49 2.97 -1.36
N ARG A 116 20.35 2.33 -1.03
CA ARG A 116 19.81 1.17 -1.77
C ARG A 116 18.78 1.53 -2.84
N VAL A 117 18.36 2.78 -2.91
CA VAL A 117 17.33 3.26 -3.83
C VAL A 117 17.92 4.26 -4.82
N GLN A 118 17.55 4.12 -6.08
CA GLN A 118 17.93 5.03 -7.17
C GLN A 118 17.10 6.31 -7.10
N CYS A 119 17.75 7.47 -7.24
CA CYS A 119 17.07 8.75 -7.40
C CYS A 119 16.41 8.83 -8.79
N LEU A 120 15.16 9.30 -8.85
CA LEU A 120 14.33 9.32 -10.05
C LEU A 120 14.06 10.76 -10.59
N ASP A 121 14.74 11.80 -10.08
CA ASP A 121 14.51 13.19 -10.47
C ASP A 121 14.55 13.39 -11.99
N GLU A 122 15.53 12.79 -12.68
CA GLU A 122 15.66 12.93 -14.13
C GLU A 122 14.47 12.29 -14.88
N ASN A 123 13.93 11.19 -14.34
CA ASN A 123 12.80 10.49 -14.93
C ASN A 123 11.49 11.26 -14.72
N PHE A 124 11.32 11.94 -13.57
CA PHE A 124 10.14 12.75 -13.29
C PHE A 124 10.06 14.03 -14.12
N LYS A 125 11.16 14.53 -14.69
CA LYS A 125 11.14 15.74 -15.54
C LYS A 125 10.15 15.67 -16.70
N ALA A 126 9.96 14.48 -17.28
CA ALA A 126 9.01 14.26 -18.36
C ALA A 126 7.54 14.26 -17.89
N TYR A 127 7.30 14.25 -16.57
CA TYR A 127 5.98 14.12 -15.95
C TYR A 127 5.66 15.25 -14.96
N ALA A 128 6.43 16.35 -14.97
CA ALA A 128 6.29 17.44 -14.00
C ALA A 128 4.89 18.09 -13.99
N ASP A 129 4.15 18.02 -15.11
CA ASP A 129 2.77 18.49 -15.25
C ASP A 129 1.72 17.40 -14.97
N LYS A 130 2.14 16.17 -14.67
CA LYS A 130 1.28 14.99 -14.50
C LYS A 130 1.15 14.51 -13.06
N ILE A 131 2.05 14.92 -12.18
CA ILE A 131 2.03 14.55 -10.76
C ILE A 131 2.27 15.80 -9.90
N PRO A 132 1.33 16.12 -8.97
CA PRO A 132 1.53 17.23 -8.02
C PRO A 132 2.69 16.93 -7.06
N GLU A 133 3.46 17.94 -6.73
CA GLU A 133 4.58 17.83 -5.76
C GLU A 133 4.13 17.27 -4.39
N SER A 134 2.92 17.61 -3.97
CA SER A 134 2.33 17.08 -2.74
C SER A 134 2.21 15.55 -2.74
N MET A 135 2.04 14.93 -3.91
CA MET A 135 1.97 13.48 -4.06
C MET A 135 3.34 12.80 -4.05
N LEU A 136 4.42 13.58 -4.23
CA LEU A 136 5.80 13.11 -4.12
C LEU A 136 6.40 13.37 -2.73
N SER A 137 5.74 14.15 -1.87
CA SER A 137 6.28 14.58 -0.57
C SER A 137 6.72 13.42 0.33
N THR A 138 5.97 12.32 0.34
CA THR A 138 6.28 11.13 1.16
C THR A 138 7.40 10.25 0.61
N THR A 139 7.88 10.54 -0.61
CA THR A 139 9.01 9.85 -1.27
C THR A 139 10.16 10.78 -1.59
N THR A 140 10.11 12.01 -1.04
CA THR A 140 11.14 13.02 -1.19
C THR A 140 12.07 13.04 0.02
N TYR A 141 13.34 12.75 -0.19
CA TYR A 141 14.38 12.75 0.84
C TYR A 141 15.51 13.66 0.39
N GLU A 142 15.92 14.61 1.26
CA GLU A 142 16.92 15.63 0.93
C GLU A 142 16.65 16.38 -0.38
N GLY A 143 15.37 16.64 -0.67
CA GLY A 143 14.92 17.35 -1.87
C GLY A 143 15.01 16.55 -3.17
N LYS A 144 15.13 15.23 -3.11
CA LYS A 144 15.18 14.32 -4.27
C LYS A 144 14.08 13.25 -4.17
N HIS A 145 13.58 12.82 -5.32
CA HIS A 145 12.50 11.82 -5.43
C HIS A 145 13.05 10.42 -5.63
N TYR A 146 12.54 9.45 -4.83
CA TYR A 146 13.02 8.07 -4.83
C TYR A 146 11.92 7.04 -5.03
N GLY A 147 10.66 7.42 -4.95
CA GLY A 147 9.52 6.54 -5.12
C GLY A 147 8.48 7.08 -6.10
N VAL A 148 7.79 6.19 -6.77
CA VAL A 148 6.74 6.49 -7.76
C VAL A 148 5.41 6.08 -7.16
N PRO A 149 4.52 7.02 -6.78
CA PRO A 149 3.22 6.69 -6.23
C PRO A 149 2.37 5.87 -7.20
N THR A 150 1.80 4.77 -6.70
CA THR A 150 0.88 3.88 -7.43
C THR A 150 -0.56 4.05 -7.00
N THR A 151 -0.81 4.76 -5.89
CA THR A 151 -2.14 5.09 -5.38
C THR A 151 -2.03 6.13 -4.27
N PHE A 152 -3.16 6.73 -3.94
CA PHE A 152 -3.38 7.54 -2.75
C PHE A 152 -4.53 6.90 -1.95
N ASN A 153 -4.30 6.60 -0.67
CA ASN A 153 -5.29 5.94 0.16
C ASN A 153 -5.61 6.74 1.43
N ILE A 154 -6.84 6.58 1.92
CA ILE A 154 -7.26 7.06 3.24
C ILE A 154 -7.88 5.92 4.02
N VAL A 155 -7.83 5.99 5.34
CA VAL A 155 -8.66 5.14 6.20
C VAL A 155 -10.11 5.62 6.10
N ALA A 156 -11.01 4.69 5.75
CA ALA A 156 -12.43 4.94 5.60
C ALA A 156 -13.24 3.94 6.43
N MET A 157 -14.38 4.37 6.93
CA MET A 157 -15.35 3.53 7.64
C MET A 157 -16.46 3.11 6.68
N TYR A 158 -16.37 1.90 6.13
CA TYR A 158 -17.41 1.30 5.30
C TYR A 158 -18.56 0.79 6.15
N ALA A 159 -19.78 0.87 5.64
CA ALA A 159 -20.96 0.42 6.30
C ALA A 159 -21.86 -0.46 5.41
N ASN A 160 -22.42 -1.49 6.00
CA ASN A 160 -23.56 -2.23 5.44
C ASN A 160 -24.85 -1.46 5.77
N MET A 161 -25.31 -0.67 4.81
CA MET A 161 -26.47 0.22 5.01
C MET A 161 -27.79 -0.55 5.21
N ASP A 162 -27.85 -1.81 4.78
CA ASP A 162 -29.04 -2.66 5.02
C ASP A 162 -29.13 -3.02 6.50
N LEU A 163 -27.99 -3.35 7.15
CA LEU A 163 -27.94 -3.61 8.59
C LEU A 163 -28.19 -2.33 9.42
N LEU A 164 -27.66 -1.18 8.96
CA LEU A 164 -27.90 0.10 9.59
C LEU A 164 -29.40 0.48 9.54
N ALA A 165 -30.05 0.26 8.39
CA ALA A 165 -31.48 0.52 8.23
C ALA A 165 -32.35 -0.32 9.19
N GLU A 166 -31.93 -1.53 9.55
CA GLU A 166 -32.62 -2.36 10.54
C GLU A 166 -32.69 -1.70 11.94
N VAL A 167 -31.76 -0.80 12.24
CA VAL A 167 -31.70 -0.07 13.52
C VAL A 167 -32.05 1.43 13.39
N GLY A 168 -32.57 1.82 12.20
CA GLY A 168 -33.15 3.14 11.97
C GLY A 168 -32.18 4.18 11.42
N TYR A 169 -30.98 3.77 10.92
CA TYR A 169 -30.00 4.65 10.31
C TYR A 169 -30.07 4.55 8.78
N ASP A 170 -30.10 5.70 8.11
CA ASP A 170 -30.08 5.84 6.65
C ASP A 170 -28.76 6.42 6.11
N HIS A 171 -27.80 6.72 6.99
CA HIS A 171 -26.47 7.25 6.72
C HIS A 171 -25.43 6.66 7.69
N VAL A 172 -24.16 6.81 7.36
CA VAL A 172 -23.05 6.45 8.26
C VAL A 172 -22.95 7.49 9.36
N PRO A 173 -22.92 7.11 10.66
CA PRO A 173 -22.85 8.07 11.77
C PRO A 173 -21.63 8.99 11.70
N GLU A 174 -21.85 10.30 11.83
CA GLU A 174 -20.80 11.34 11.76
C GLU A 174 -20.38 11.86 13.14
N THR A 175 -21.16 11.58 14.19
CA THR A 175 -20.81 11.91 15.57
C THR A 175 -20.51 10.64 16.37
N TYR A 176 -19.65 10.75 17.38
CA TYR A 176 -19.33 9.60 18.22
C TYR A 176 -20.54 9.13 19.03
N GLU A 177 -21.41 10.05 19.47
CA GLU A 177 -22.66 9.73 20.14
C GLU A 177 -23.59 8.89 19.26
N ASP A 178 -23.80 9.30 18.00
CA ASP A 178 -24.61 8.55 17.03
C ASP A 178 -23.98 7.19 16.71
N LEU A 179 -22.65 7.14 16.55
CA LEU A 179 -21.94 5.87 16.29
C LEU A 179 -22.15 4.87 17.42
N THR A 180 -22.00 5.31 18.69
CA THR A 180 -22.20 4.43 19.84
C THR A 180 -23.65 4.02 20.00
N ALA A 181 -24.61 4.92 19.77
CA ALA A 181 -26.05 4.60 19.80
C ALA A 181 -26.42 3.59 18.68
N CYS A 182 -25.83 3.73 17.49
CA CYS A 182 -25.98 2.77 16.40
C CYS A 182 -25.42 1.39 16.79
N CYS A 183 -24.21 1.36 17.36
CA CYS A 183 -23.57 0.12 17.82
C CYS A 183 -24.40 -0.59 18.90
N ASP A 184 -24.91 0.16 19.88
CA ASP A 184 -25.78 -0.38 20.94
C ASP A 184 -27.06 -1.00 20.35
N ALA A 185 -27.67 -0.33 19.37
CA ALA A 185 -28.87 -0.82 18.69
C ALA A 185 -28.60 -2.07 17.84
N LEU A 186 -27.45 -2.13 17.17
CA LEU A 186 -26.98 -3.31 16.42
C LEU A 186 -26.78 -4.51 17.36
N LEU A 187 -26.06 -4.30 18.47
CA LEU A 187 -25.85 -5.35 19.48
C LEU A 187 -27.16 -5.86 20.07
N ALA A 188 -28.13 -5.00 20.33
CA ALA A 188 -29.46 -5.38 20.83
C ALA A 188 -30.20 -6.32 19.84
N LYS A 189 -29.83 -6.32 18.56
CA LYS A 189 -30.32 -7.23 17.53
C LYS A 189 -29.40 -8.45 17.29
N GLY A 190 -28.29 -8.54 18.02
CA GLY A 190 -27.31 -9.61 17.84
C GLY A 190 -26.41 -9.43 16.61
N ILE A 191 -26.33 -8.19 16.07
CA ILE A 191 -25.46 -7.83 14.94
C ILE A 191 -24.15 -7.29 15.52
N ILE A 192 -23.02 -7.83 15.07
CA ILE A 192 -21.69 -7.34 15.46
C ILE A 192 -21.41 -6.00 14.75
N PRO A 193 -21.15 -4.90 15.47
CA PRO A 193 -20.87 -3.61 14.83
C PRO A 193 -19.61 -3.64 13.96
N PHE A 194 -18.45 -4.02 14.48
CA PHE A 194 -17.17 -3.94 13.78
C PHE A 194 -16.46 -5.28 13.65
N GLY A 195 -15.86 -5.52 12.48
CA GLY A 195 -14.81 -6.51 12.31
C GLY A 195 -13.43 -5.83 12.43
N CYS A 196 -12.49 -6.47 13.12
CA CYS A 196 -11.08 -6.02 13.21
C CYS A 196 -10.15 -7.24 13.09
N ALA A 197 -9.11 -7.12 12.28
CA ALA A 197 -8.13 -8.18 12.03
C ALA A 197 -6.96 -8.06 13.02
N GLY A 198 -7.14 -8.52 14.25
CA GLY A 198 -6.14 -8.41 15.31
C GLY A 198 -4.88 -9.25 15.12
N LYS A 199 -4.91 -10.25 14.22
CA LYS A 199 -3.73 -11.04 13.86
C LYS A 199 -2.68 -10.20 13.10
N GLU A 200 -3.12 -9.19 12.38
CA GLU A 200 -2.28 -8.25 11.64
C GLU A 200 -2.43 -6.87 12.28
N THR A 201 -1.45 -6.49 13.11
CA THR A 201 -1.57 -5.31 13.98
C THR A 201 -1.81 -4.01 13.23
N TRP A 202 -1.32 -3.87 11.99
CA TRP A 202 -1.61 -2.71 11.16
C TRP A 202 -3.12 -2.52 10.91
N CYS A 203 -3.92 -3.60 10.88
CA CYS A 203 -5.38 -3.48 10.81
C CYS A 203 -6.01 -2.91 12.09
N VAL A 204 -5.34 -3.07 13.23
CA VAL A 204 -5.78 -2.46 14.49
C VAL A 204 -5.48 -0.96 14.49
N THR A 205 -4.37 -0.54 13.86
CA THR A 205 -4.05 0.89 13.72
C THR A 205 -5.10 1.63 12.91
N GLU A 206 -5.74 0.97 11.93
CA GLU A 206 -6.85 1.54 11.14
C GLU A 206 -8.07 1.95 12.00
N TYR A 207 -8.16 1.49 13.25
CA TYR A 207 -9.16 1.93 14.24
C TYR A 207 -8.57 2.92 15.25
N LEU A 208 -7.40 2.59 15.81
CA LEU A 208 -6.80 3.39 16.88
C LEU A 208 -6.30 4.75 16.38
N GLU A 209 -5.63 4.79 15.24
CA GLU A 209 -5.10 6.05 14.68
C GLU A 209 -6.19 7.06 14.32
N PRO A 210 -7.31 6.66 13.65
CA PRO A 210 -8.47 7.55 13.51
C PRO A 210 -9.01 8.08 14.82
N ILE A 211 -9.10 7.29 15.88
CA ILE A 211 -9.53 7.76 17.20
C ILE A 211 -8.55 8.80 17.75
N ILE A 212 -7.24 8.55 17.63
CA ILE A 212 -6.21 9.48 18.11
C ILE A 212 -6.23 10.77 17.30
N ILE A 213 -6.22 10.72 15.96
CA ILE A 213 -6.24 11.95 15.11
C ILE A 213 -7.51 12.76 15.34
N LYS A 214 -8.67 12.11 15.58
CA LYS A 214 -9.93 12.78 15.91
C LYS A 214 -9.94 13.38 17.32
N THR A 215 -8.97 13.01 18.17
CA THR A 215 -8.80 13.53 19.53
C THR A 215 -7.79 14.66 19.59
N ILE A 216 -6.59 14.49 19.01
CA ILE A 216 -5.47 15.44 19.16
C ILE A 216 -5.18 16.28 17.91
N GLY A 217 -5.77 15.92 16.78
CA GLY A 217 -5.59 16.59 15.48
C GLY A 217 -4.39 16.07 14.69
N TYR A 218 -4.44 16.32 13.38
CA TYR A 218 -3.45 15.79 12.43
C TYR A 218 -2.04 16.35 12.62
N GLU A 219 -1.90 17.65 12.97
CA GLU A 219 -0.58 18.24 13.17
C GLU A 219 0.15 17.65 14.37
N ALA A 220 -0.58 17.39 15.47
CA ALA A 220 0.01 16.82 16.67
C ALA A 220 0.43 15.36 16.44
N LEU A 221 -0.44 14.54 15.83
CA LEU A 221 -0.14 13.14 15.53
C LEU A 221 1.00 13.03 14.51
N GLY A 222 0.99 13.87 13.46
CA GLY A 222 2.06 13.90 12.46
C GLY A 222 3.44 14.18 13.06
N LYS A 223 3.53 15.14 14.01
CA LYS A 223 4.79 15.44 14.72
C LYS A 223 5.24 14.27 15.61
N ILE A 224 4.31 13.57 16.25
CA ILE A 224 4.63 12.38 17.05
C ILE A 224 5.20 11.28 16.16
N PHE A 225 4.57 10.97 15.03
CA PHE A 225 5.06 9.96 14.10
C PHE A 225 6.41 10.35 13.46
N ALA A 226 6.63 11.63 13.22
CA ALA A 226 7.92 12.14 12.75
C ALA A 226 9.03 12.15 13.82
N GLY A 227 8.73 11.84 15.09
CA GLY A 227 9.67 11.95 16.21
C GLY A 227 9.99 13.40 16.61
N GLU A 228 9.18 14.37 16.18
CA GLU A 228 9.29 15.79 16.51
C GLU A 228 8.55 16.17 17.79
N ALA A 229 7.68 15.28 18.27
CA ALA A 229 6.96 15.40 19.54
C ALA A 229 6.90 14.03 20.22
N THR A 230 6.69 14.04 21.55
CA THR A 230 6.59 12.82 22.36
C THR A 230 5.15 12.33 22.41
N TRP A 231 4.95 11.07 22.79
CA TRP A 231 3.63 10.45 23.00
C TRP A 231 2.90 10.99 24.24
N ASN A 232 3.51 11.88 25.01
CA ASN A 232 2.96 12.42 26.26
C ASN A 232 1.94 13.57 26.05
N ASP A 233 1.10 13.45 25.02
CA ASP A 233 -0.06 14.34 24.85
C ASP A 233 -1.16 13.92 25.84
N PRO A 234 -1.75 14.86 26.60
CA PRO A 234 -2.68 14.54 27.69
C PRO A 234 -3.96 13.82 27.25
N ASP A 235 -4.33 13.93 25.97
CA ASP A 235 -5.59 13.37 25.47
C ASP A 235 -5.41 11.97 24.84
N ILE A 236 -4.17 11.51 24.59
CA ILE A 236 -3.93 10.21 23.95
C ILE A 236 -4.40 9.05 24.85
N ALA A 237 -4.11 9.09 26.16
CA ALA A 237 -4.54 8.04 27.06
C ALA A 237 -6.08 7.87 27.03
N GLY A 238 -6.81 8.99 26.99
CA GLY A 238 -8.27 8.99 26.84
C GLY A 238 -8.75 8.42 25.50
N ALA A 239 -8.06 8.73 24.40
CA ALA A 239 -8.35 8.17 23.08
C ALA A 239 -8.19 6.65 23.05
N VAL A 240 -7.10 6.15 23.62
CA VAL A 240 -6.85 4.69 23.75
C VAL A 240 -7.91 4.03 24.64
N SER A 241 -8.26 4.65 25.77
CA SER A 241 -9.32 4.16 26.66
C SER A 241 -10.67 4.09 25.96
N THR A 242 -10.99 5.07 25.10
CA THR A 242 -12.20 5.04 24.27
C THR A 242 -12.23 3.82 23.32
N PHE A 243 -11.11 3.50 22.67
CA PHE A 243 -11.02 2.30 21.84
C PHE A 243 -11.24 1.02 22.65
N GLN A 244 -10.65 0.92 23.84
CA GLN A 244 -10.85 -0.21 24.74
C GLN A 244 -12.28 -0.30 25.27
N ASP A 245 -12.93 0.82 25.53
CA ASP A 245 -14.35 0.85 25.90
C ASP A 245 -15.24 0.29 24.80
N MET A 246 -14.95 0.60 23.53
CA MET A 246 -15.65 0.00 22.38
C MET A 246 -15.45 -1.53 22.34
N ILE A 247 -14.23 -2.03 22.60
CA ILE A 247 -13.93 -3.46 22.68
C ILE A 247 -14.71 -4.10 23.84
N ASN A 248 -14.63 -3.52 25.04
CA ASN A 248 -15.26 -4.03 26.25
C ASN A 248 -16.79 -4.02 26.18
N LYS A 249 -17.39 -3.09 25.45
CA LYS A 249 -18.83 -3.07 25.15
C LYS A 249 -19.27 -4.15 24.15
N GLY A 250 -18.33 -4.87 23.55
CA GLY A 250 -18.60 -5.90 22.55
C GLY A 250 -18.90 -5.37 21.16
N TYR A 251 -18.46 -4.16 20.82
CA TYR A 251 -18.65 -3.62 19.48
C TYR A 251 -17.80 -4.31 18.42
N PHE A 252 -16.75 -5.02 18.83
CA PHE A 252 -15.87 -5.77 17.93
C PHE A 252 -16.18 -7.27 17.94
N ASP A 253 -15.90 -7.93 16.80
CA ASP A 253 -15.98 -9.39 16.72
C ASP A 253 -15.14 -10.03 17.83
N PRO A 254 -15.74 -10.87 18.70
CA PRO A 254 -15.02 -11.50 19.79
C PRO A 254 -13.88 -12.42 19.33
N ASN A 255 -13.87 -12.85 18.07
CA ASN A 255 -12.80 -13.64 17.47
C ASN A 255 -11.75 -12.75 16.77
N GLY A 256 -11.93 -11.43 16.73
CA GLY A 256 -11.13 -10.50 15.95
C GLY A 256 -9.64 -10.63 16.18
N ALA A 257 -9.19 -10.92 17.40
CA ALA A 257 -7.77 -11.12 17.71
C ALA A 257 -7.11 -12.29 16.94
N ALA A 258 -7.90 -13.26 16.48
CA ALA A 258 -7.42 -14.44 15.73
C ALA A 258 -7.66 -14.32 14.21
N LEU A 259 -8.43 -13.32 13.76
CA LEU A 259 -8.76 -13.12 12.35
C LEU A 259 -7.66 -12.31 11.66
N GLY A 260 -7.35 -12.70 10.41
CA GLY A 260 -6.53 -11.94 9.48
C GLY A 260 -7.35 -10.91 8.68
N ASN A 261 -6.65 -10.07 7.93
CA ASN A 261 -7.26 -9.01 7.12
C ASN A 261 -8.29 -9.57 6.11
N ASP A 262 -7.92 -10.57 5.32
CA ASP A 262 -8.79 -11.15 4.30
C ASP A 262 -10.02 -11.84 4.91
N GLU A 263 -9.87 -12.51 6.08
CA GLU A 263 -10.98 -13.14 6.80
C GLU A 263 -11.97 -12.09 7.33
N THR A 264 -11.46 -11.00 7.90
CA THR A 264 -12.27 -9.89 8.42
C THR A 264 -13.03 -9.18 7.29
N LYS A 265 -12.35 -8.91 6.17
CA LYS A 265 -12.97 -8.35 4.96
C LYS A 265 -14.07 -9.27 4.43
N ALA A 266 -13.80 -10.58 4.30
CA ALA A 266 -14.78 -11.55 3.85
C ALA A 266 -16.00 -11.63 4.80
N ASN A 267 -15.81 -11.51 6.11
CA ASN A 267 -16.91 -11.46 7.08
C ASN A 267 -17.80 -10.23 6.87
N PHE A 268 -17.21 -9.05 6.65
CA PHE A 268 -17.97 -7.85 6.32
C PHE A 268 -18.73 -7.98 5.00
N LEU A 269 -18.08 -8.43 3.93
CA LEU A 269 -18.72 -8.63 2.62
C LEU A 269 -19.83 -9.70 2.65
N ALA A 270 -19.76 -10.64 3.59
CA ALA A 270 -20.83 -11.61 3.86
C ALA A 270 -21.95 -11.06 4.78
N GLY A 271 -21.90 -9.78 5.19
CA GLY A 271 -22.91 -9.14 6.04
C GLY A 271 -22.88 -9.59 7.50
N LYS A 272 -21.75 -10.11 8.01
CA LYS A 272 -21.63 -10.55 9.41
C LYS A 272 -21.33 -9.41 10.37
N THR A 273 -20.78 -8.30 9.87
CA THR A 273 -20.53 -7.07 10.63
C THR A 273 -21.14 -5.88 9.93
N ALA A 274 -21.54 -4.87 10.69
CA ALA A 274 -22.20 -3.67 10.15
C ALA A 274 -21.21 -2.66 9.59
N PHE A 275 -20.04 -2.54 10.20
CA PHE A 275 -18.97 -1.64 9.81
C PHE A 275 -17.66 -2.40 9.55
N TYR A 276 -16.87 -1.87 8.61
CA TYR A 276 -15.51 -2.30 8.33
C TYR A 276 -14.65 -1.04 8.12
N GLN A 277 -13.72 -0.79 9.04
CA GLN A 277 -12.80 0.35 8.94
C GLN A 277 -11.46 -0.14 8.44
N ASN A 278 -11.08 0.35 7.27
CA ASN A 278 -9.85 -0.06 6.60
C ASN A 278 -9.55 0.94 5.46
N GLY A 279 -8.42 0.76 4.79
CA GLY A 279 -8.01 1.65 3.72
C GLY A 279 -8.90 1.64 2.47
N SER A 280 -8.88 2.74 1.73
CA SER A 280 -9.67 2.95 0.52
C SER A 280 -9.32 1.99 -0.64
N TRP A 281 -8.27 1.20 -0.52
CA TRP A 281 -7.96 0.08 -1.43
C TRP A 281 -9.05 -1.01 -1.46
N ASN A 282 -9.95 -1.07 -0.46
CA ASN A 282 -11.05 -2.02 -0.42
C ASN A 282 -12.33 -1.52 -1.11
N THR A 283 -12.36 -0.27 -1.62
CA THR A 283 -13.59 0.37 -2.13
C THR A 283 -14.24 -0.45 -3.25
N GLY A 284 -13.45 -1.01 -4.17
CA GLY A 284 -13.97 -1.80 -5.29
C GLY A 284 -14.69 -3.08 -4.84
N GLU A 285 -14.11 -3.80 -3.88
CA GLU A 285 -14.71 -5.02 -3.33
C GLU A 285 -15.98 -4.69 -2.52
N VAL A 286 -15.94 -3.61 -1.73
CA VAL A 286 -17.12 -3.15 -0.96
C VAL A 286 -18.23 -2.66 -1.88
N ALA A 287 -17.91 -1.96 -2.97
CA ALA A 287 -18.89 -1.55 -3.97
C ALA A 287 -19.57 -2.73 -4.68
N GLY A 288 -18.87 -3.88 -4.76
CA GLY A 288 -19.39 -5.13 -5.30
C GLY A 288 -20.17 -6.00 -4.31
N ALA A 289 -20.33 -5.57 -3.05
CA ALA A 289 -21.05 -6.33 -2.03
C ALA A 289 -22.53 -6.54 -2.40
N SER A 290 -23.14 -7.57 -1.84
CA SER A 290 -24.56 -7.92 -2.09
C SER A 290 -25.56 -7.03 -1.35
N PHE A 291 -25.09 -6.11 -0.54
CA PHE A 291 -25.87 -5.14 0.24
C PHE A 291 -25.57 -3.71 -0.22
N LYS A 292 -26.41 -2.77 0.15
CA LYS A 292 -26.14 -1.34 -0.08
C LYS A 292 -24.98 -0.89 0.80
N SER A 293 -23.90 -0.47 0.17
CA SER A 293 -22.72 0.05 0.87
C SER A 293 -22.83 1.54 1.11
N GLY A 294 -22.26 2.01 2.21
CA GLY A 294 -22.00 3.42 2.51
C GLY A 294 -20.58 3.60 3.00
N VAL A 295 -20.10 4.83 3.04
CA VAL A 295 -18.77 5.17 3.54
C VAL A 295 -18.77 6.49 4.28
N GLY A 296 -17.92 6.62 5.29
CA GLY A 296 -17.66 7.84 6.04
C GLY A 296 -16.28 7.82 6.66
N LEU A 297 -15.97 8.82 7.47
CA LEU A 297 -14.77 8.86 8.31
C LEU A 297 -15.15 8.56 9.76
N PHE A 298 -14.19 8.13 10.57
CA PHE A 298 -14.42 8.01 12.01
C PHE A 298 -14.83 9.38 12.60
N PRO A 299 -15.82 9.43 13.51
CA PRO A 299 -16.33 10.68 14.07
C PRO A 299 -15.31 11.48 14.87
N VAL A 300 -15.56 12.80 14.98
CA VAL A 300 -14.75 13.70 15.82
C VAL A 300 -14.88 13.33 17.29
N MET A 301 -13.75 13.27 17.98
CA MET A 301 -13.67 13.03 19.42
C MET A 301 -13.49 14.33 20.22
N ASN A 302 -12.70 15.26 19.69
CA ASN A 302 -12.44 16.57 20.31
C ASN A 302 -12.50 17.68 19.26
N ALA A 303 -13.64 18.34 19.13
CA ALA A 303 -13.90 19.39 18.15
C ALA A 303 -13.05 20.67 18.36
N THR A 304 -12.35 20.80 19.48
CA THR A 304 -11.43 21.93 19.72
C THR A 304 -10.04 21.70 19.12
N ARG A 305 -9.70 20.45 18.82
CA ARG A 305 -8.38 20.04 18.32
C ARG A 305 -8.41 19.37 16.94
N SER A 306 -9.56 18.85 16.55
CA SER A 306 -9.72 18.08 15.31
C SER A 306 -11.03 18.41 14.61
N SER A 307 -11.18 17.99 13.36
CA SER A 307 -12.41 18.08 12.56
C SER A 307 -12.76 16.72 11.94
N TYR A 308 -14.01 16.63 11.42
CA TYR A 308 -14.45 15.45 10.69
C TYR A 308 -13.57 15.16 9.45
N ASN A 309 -13.06 16.22 8.81
CA ASN A 309 -12.28 16.14 7.57
C ASN A 309 -10.78 15.90 7.78
N GLN A 310 -10.37 15.39 8.93
CA GLN A 310 -8.99 14.90 9.18
C GLN A 310 -8.98 13.38 9.22
N THR A 311 -8.02 12.75 8.57
CA THR A 311 -7.93 11.28 8.56
C THR A 311 -6.49 10.79 8.38
N ILE A 312 -6.31 9.50 8.53
CA ILE A 312 -5.07 8.78 8.23
C ILE A 312 -5.05 8.48 6.74
N GLY A 313 -3.92 8.68 6.09
CA GLY A 313 -3.76 8.39 4.66
C GLY A 313 -2.67 9.20 3.99
N GLY A 314 -2.55 8.99 2.68
CA GLY A 314 -1.58 9.66 1.84
C GLY A 314 -1.16 8.80 0.64
N PRO A 315 -0.19 9.24 -0.17
CA PRO A 315 0.42 8.44 -1.23
C PRO A 315 1.37 7.41 -0.59
N SER A 316 0.79 6.33 -0.04
CA SER A 316 1.51 5.35 0.78
C SER A 316 2.22 4.28 -0.04
N ASP A 317 1.65 3.88 -1.18
CA ASP A 317 2.13 2.75 -1.98
C ASP A 317 2.92 3.26 -3.19
N VAL A 318 4.14 2.77 -3.34
CA VAL A 318 5.07 3.28 -4.34
C VAL A 318 5.86 2.16 -5.01
N LEU A 319 6.31 2.40 -6.24
CA LEU A 319 7.41 1.65 -6.84
C LEU A 319 8.73 2.40 -6.62
N ALA A 320 9.78 1.66 -6.31
CA ALA A 320 11.13 2.17 -6.20
C ALA A 320 12.10 1.31 -7.02
N VAL A 321 13.29 1.85 -7.31
CA VAL A 321 14.31 1.17 -8.12
C VAL A 321 15.52 0.85 -7.25
N CYS A 322 15.96 -0.40 -7.30
CA CYS A 322 17.16 -0.82 -6.58
C CYS A 322 18.42 -0.19 -7.21
N SER A 323 19.21 0.52 -6.42
CA SER A 323 20.44 1.16 -6.87
C SER A 323 21.50 0.17 -7.38
N ALA A 324 21.38 -1.11 -7.00
CA ALA A 324 22.25 -2.19 -7.45
C ALA A 324 21.76 -2.88 -8.74
N SER A 325 20.65 -2.44 -9.34
CA SER A 325 20.19 -2.97 -10.63
C SER A 325 21.27 -2.83 -11.69
N LYS A 326 21.45 -3.86 -12.49
CA LYS A 326 22.35 -3.83 -13.67
C LYS A 326 21.72 -3.09 -14.86
N ASN A 327 20.43 -2.83 -14.78
CA ASN A 327 19.61 -2.22 -15.83
C ASN A 327 19.01 -0.87 -15.37
N LEU A 328 19.77 -0.05 -14.63
CA LEU A 328 19.27 1.15 -13.92
C LEU A 328 18.43 2.08 -14.80
N ASP A 329 18.89 2.40 -16.01
CA ASP A 329 18.18 3.32 -16.90
C ASP A 329 16.82 2.73 -17.34
N ALA A 330 16.82 1.44 -17.72
CA ALA A 330 15.59 0.76 -18.14
C ALA A 330 14.63 0.58 -16.95
N ALA A 331 15.15 0.20 -15.77
CA ALA A 331 14.37 0.04 -14.55
C ALA A 331 13.77 1.37 -14.06
N SER A 332 14.54 2.47 -14.11
CA SER A 332 14.07 3.80 -13.69
C SER A 332 12.95 4.31 -14.60
N LYS A 333 13.10 4.15 -15.92
CA LYS A 333 12.05 4.49 -16.88
C LYS A 333 10.81 3.63 -16.68
N ALA A 334 11.00 2.30 -16.57
CA ALA A 334 9.91 1.37 -16.37
C ALA A 334 9.15 1.64 -15.06
N ALA A 335 9.85 1.93 -13.96
CA ALA A 335 9.21 2.21 -12.67
C ALA A 335 8.27 3.42 -12.73
N VAL A 336 8.66 4.51 -13.40
CA VAL A 336 7.81 5.71 -13.51
C VAL A 336 6.60 5.45 -14.40
N GLU A 337 6.79 4.81 -15.56
CA GLU A 337 5.68 4.49 -16.47
C GLU A 337 4.73 3.45 -15.85
N LEU A 338 5.26 2.39 -15.25
CA LEU A 338 4.44 1.39 -14.55
C LEU A 338 3.69 1.99 -13.36
N GLY A 339 4.37 2.79 -12.53
CA GLY A 339 3.72 3.41 -11.37
C GLY A 339 2.55 4.31 -11.76
N LYS A 340 2.71 5.10 -12.82
CA LYS A 340 1.63 5.92 -13.40
C LYS A 340 0.47 5.07 -13.90
N GLU A 341 0.74 4.02 -14.69
CA GLU A 341 -0.32 3.17 -15.25
C GLU A 341 -0.97 2.27 -14.19
N ILE A 342 -0.23 1.79 -13.20
CA ILE A 342 -0.79 1.08 -12.04
C ILE A 342 -1.75 2.02 -11.30
N CYS A 343 -1.36 3.27 -11.05
CA CYS A 343 -2.22 4.27 -10.41
C CYS A 343 -3.51 4.51 -11.20
N HIS A 344 -3.41 4.65 -12.53
CA HIS A 344 -4.55 4.78 -13.43
C HIS A 344 -5.53 3.61 -13.29
N TYR A 345 -5.05 2.37 -13.42
CA TYR A 345 -5.92 1.19 -13.33
C TYR A 345 -6.43 0.91 -11.91
N ASN A 346 -5.63 1.21 -10.88
CA ASN A 346 -6.10 1.13 -9.49
C ASN A 346 -7.30 2.06 -9.27
N PHE A 347 -7.22 3.31 -9.75
CA PHE A 347 -8.34 4.24 -9.61
C PHE A 347 -9.58 3.77 -10.35
N LEU A 348 -9.47 3.30 -11.60
CA LEU A 348 -10.60 2.76 -12.35
C LEU A 348 -11.21 1.49 -11.72
N ASN A 349 -10.40 0.69 -11.04
CA ASN A 349 -10.83 -0.50 -10.30
C ASN A 349 -11.31 -0.17 -8.88
N ALA A 350 -11.35 1.10 -8.50
CA ALA A 350 -11.67 1.58 -7.15
C ALA A 350 -10.76 0.99 -6.05
N VAL A 351 -9.46 0.92 -6.34
CA VAL A 351 -8.39 0.50 -5.42
C VAL A 351 -7.57 1.74 -5.03
N GLY A 352 -8.20 2.69 -4.34
CA GLY A 352 -7.61 3.96 -3.93
C GLY A 352 -7.77 5.10 -4.93
N MET A 353 -7.36 6.29 -4.51
CA MET A 353 -7.45 7.54 -5.26
C MET A 353 -6.22 7.76 -6.15
N PRO A 354 -6.33 8.58 -7.20
CA PRO A 354 -5.20 8.84 -8.08
C PRO A 354 -4.19 9.80 -7.43
N ALA A 355 -2.92 9.41 -7.41
CA ALA A 355 -1.81 10.30 -7.10
C ALA A 355 -1.33 11.11 -8.33
N TRP A 356 -1.72 10.69 -9.53
CA TRP A 356 -1.39 11.30 -10.80
C TRP A 356 -2.58 12.08 -11.38
N ALA A 357 -2.30 13.01 -12.28
CA ALA A 357 -3.35 13.75 -12.99
C ALA A 357 -4.27 12.80 -13.75
N VAL A 358 -5.58 13.02 -13.61
CA VAL A 358 -6.62 12.25 -14.29
C VAL A 358 -6.93 12.92 -15.61
N ASP A 359 -6.42 12.35 -16.71
CA ASP A 359 -6.65 12.81 -18.09
C ASP A 359 -7.35 11.73 -18.96
N TYR A 360 -8.09 10.83 -18.32
CA TYR A 360 -8.81 9.70 -18.91
C TYR A 360 -10.28 9.66 -18.44
N ASP A 361 -11.09 8.82 -19.10
CA ASP A 361 -12.52 8.66 -18.78
C ASP A 361 -12.72 7.97 -17.41
N THR A 362 -13.46 8.62 -16.53
CA THR A 362 -13.81 8.13 -15.19
C THR A 362 -15.28 7.78 -15.03
N SER A 363 -16.04 7.73 -16.11
CA SER A 363 -17.49 7.47 -16.09
C SER A 363 -17.86 6.07 -15.56
N SER A 364 -16.89 5.15 -15.52
CA SER A 364 -17.06 3.79 -14.98
C SER A 364 -16.89 3.66 -13.46
N LEU A 365 -16.49 4.73 -12.77
CA LEU A 365 -16.29 4.69 -11.32
C LEU A 365 -17.57 4.34 -10.57
N SER A 366 -17.45 3.50 -9.55
CA SER A 366 -18.56 3.19 -8.66
C SER A 366 -19.01 4.42 -7.86
N PRO A 367 -20.32 4.53 -7.50
CA PRO A 367 -20.76 5.61 -6.62
C PRO A 367 -19.95 5.71 -5.32
N LEU A 368 -19.58 4.57 -4.74
CA LEU A 368 -18.80 4.52 -3.51
C LEU A 368 -17.41 5.14 -3.70
N MET A 369 -16.76 4.93 -4.88
CA MET A 369 -15.48 5.55 -5.20
C MET A 369 -15.60 7.07 -5.37
N VAL A 370 -16.73 7.53 -5.91
CA VAL A 370 -17.04 8.97 -5.98
C VAL A 370 -17.19 9.56 -4.58
N GLU A 371 -17.86 8.87 -3.65
CA GLU A 371 -17.98 9.29 -2.25
C GLU A 371 -16.61 9.36 -1.56
N ILE A 372 -15.72 8.37 -1.75
CA ILE A 372 -14.33 8.44 -1.27
C ILE A 372 -13.62 9.68 -1.83
N GLY A 373 -13.79 9.97 -3.13
CA GLY A 373 -13.25 11.17 -3.76
C GLY A 373 -13.76 12.46 -3.11
N GLN A 374 -15.01 12.51 -2.69
CA GLN A 374 -15.58 13.66 -1.97
C GLN A 374 -14.96 13.81 -0.58
N LEU A 375 -14.77 12.70 0.16
CA LEU A 375 -14.10 12.70 1.46
C LEU A 375 -12.66 13.22 1.33
N VAL A 376 -11.91 12.74 0.33
CA VAL A 376 -10.53 13.20 0.07
C VAL A 376 -10.49 14.68 -0.30
N ASN A 377 -11.40 15.15 -1.18
CA ASN A 377 -11.47 16.55 -1.59
C ASN A 377 -11.84 17.50 -0.45
N SER A 378 -12.59 17.01 0.55
CA SER A 378 -12.95 17.80 1.75
C SER A 378 -11.88 17.71 2.85
N CYS A 379 -10.83 16.92 2.65
CA CYS A 379 -9.82 16.67 3.68
C CYS A 379 -9.04 17.93 4.03
N GLU A 380 -8.99 18.26 5.33
CA GLU A 380 -8.29 19.43 5.90
C GLU A 380 -6.90 19.06 6.44
N GLY A 381 -6.66 17.78 6.70
CA GLY A 381 -5.39 17.28 7.20
C GLY A 381 -5.27 15.76 7.12
N LEU A 382 -4.09 15.31 6.73
CA LEU A 382 -3.73 13.91 6.59
C LEU A 382 -2.48 13.60 7.41
N VAL A 383 -2.46 12.41 7.97
CA VAL A 383 -1.26 11.81 8.56
C VAL A 383 -1.05 10.47 7.90
N LEU A 384 0.17 10.21 7.44
CA LEU A 384 0.51 8.91 6.87
C LEU A 384 0.36 7.82 7.95
N PHE A 385 0.03 6.60 7.53
CA PHE A 385 -0.10 5.43 8.40
C PHE A 385 1.12 5.29 9.32
N GLY A 386 0.90 5.09 10.61
CA GLY A 386 1.97 5.17 11.62
C GLY A 386 3.07 4.14 11.41
N ASP A 387 2.74 2.94 10.94
CA ASP A 387 3.72 1.88 10.65
C ASP A 387 4.63 2.17 9.45
N THR A 388 4.27 3.15 8.64
CA THR A 388 5.05 3.61 7.48
C THR A 388 5.62 5.02 7.66
N ALA A 389 4.96 5.85 8.46
CA ALA A 389 5.42 7.19 8.82
C ALA A 389 6.66 7.15 9.73
N MET A 390 6.69 6.18 10.65
CA MET A 390 7.82 5.97 11.55
C MET A 390 8.89 5.08 10.90
N ALA A 391 10.18 5.29 11.27
CA ALA A 391 11.27 4.39 10.92
C ALA A 391 11.01 2.97 11.43
N ALA A 392 11.66 1.96 10.84
CA ALA A 392 11.33 0.55 11.03
C ALA A 392 11.32 0.09 12.49
N ASP A 393 12.33 0.46 13.30
CA ASP A 393 12.43 0.04 14.70
C ASP A 393 11.37 0.74 15.57
N PRO A 394 11.20 2.08 15.54
CA PRO A 394 10.07 2.76 16.17
C PRO A 394 8.69 2.21 15.79
N ALA A 395 8.46 1.93 14.50
CA ALA A 395 7.20 1.35 14.04
C ALA A 395 6.91 -0.01 14.68
N GLN A 396 7.92 -0.88 14.81
CA GLN A 396 7.75 -2.19 15.49
C GLN A 396 7.42 -2.04 16.97
N VAL A 397 8.07 -1.10 17.65
CA VAL A 397 7.76 -0.76 19.06
C VAL A 397 6.32 -0.28 19.16
N TYR A 398 5.91 0.68 18.32
CA TYR A 398 4.54 1.20 18.29
C TYR A 398 3.51 0.08 18.05
N LEU A 399 3.67 -0.73 17.03
CA LEU A 399 2.77 -1.86 16.73
C LEU A 399 2.68 -2.85 17.89
N SER A 400 3.78 -3.09 18.63
CA SER A 400 3.75 -3.96 19.80
C SER A 400 2.85 -3.42 20.93
N TYR A 401 2.81 -2.10 21.11
CA TYR A 401 1.91 -1.45 22.08
C TYR A 401 0.47 -1.43 21.57
N VAL A 402 0.23 -1.22 20.29
CA VAL A 402 -1.10 -1.30 19.67
C VAL A 402 -1.71 -2.70 19.86
N ALA A 403 -0.92 -3.75 19.65
CA ALA A 403 -1.38 -5.13 19.89
C ALA A 403 -1.78 -5.37 21.36
N GLN A 404 -1.01 -4.82 22.31
CA GLN A 404 -1.32 -4.91 23.75
C GLN A 404 -2.58 -4.12 24.12
N VAL A 405 -2.82 -2.97 23.49
CA VAL A 405 -4.05 -2.17 23.66
C VAL A 405 -5.26 -2.96 23.17
N TYR A 406 -5.20 -3.55 21.97
CA TYR A 406 -6.29 -4.34 21.40
C TYR A 406 -6.60 -5.58 22.25
N GLY A 407 -5.57 -6.23 22.79
CA GLY A 407 -5.72 -7.34 23.73
C GLY A 407 -6.11 -6.93 25.16
N CYS A 408 -6.33 -5.64 25.42
CA CYS A 408 -6.58 -5.05 26.75
C CYS A 408 -5.52 -5.46 27.82
N ALA A 409 -4.28 -5.71 27.39
CA ALA A 409 -3.16 -6.06 28.28
C ALA A 409 -2.54 -4.84 28.95
N ILE A 410 -2.67 -3.66 28.35
CA ILE A 410 -2.32 -2.35 28.91
C ILE A 410 -3.49 -1.39 28.69
N ASP A 411 -3.62 -0.38 29.53
CA ASP A 411 -4.57 0.72 29.38
C ASP A 411 -3.94 1.93 28.65
N GLY A 412 -4.70 3.01 28.50
CA GLY A 412 -4.23 4.22 27.83
C GLY A 412 -3.02 4.87 28.49
N GLU A 413 -2.95 4.87 29.82
CA GLU A 413 -1.79 5.38 30.56
C GLU A 413 -0.56 4.50 30.33
N GLY A 414 -0.73 3.18 30.35
CA GLY A 414 0.34 2.22 30.02
C GLY A 414 0.85 2.35 28.59
N PHE A 415 -0.04 2.63 27.62
CA PHE A 415 0.33 2.90 26.23
C PHE A 415 1.20 4.16 26.12
N VAL A 416 0.74 5.28 26.67
CA VAL A 416 1.48 6.56 26.65
C VAL A 416 2.81 6.46 27.37
N ALA A 417 2.82 5.90 28.60
CA ALA A 417 4.03 5.75 29.39
C ALA A 417 5.07 4.84 28.72
N GLY A 418 4.60 3.73 28.12
CA GLY A 418 5.45 2.78 27.41
C GLY A 418 6.09 3.40 26.17
N LEU A 419 5.30 4.02 25.30
CA LEU A 419 5.81 4.65 24.08
C LEU A 419 6.72 5.86 24.39
N THR A 420 6.38 6.68 25.39
CA THR A 420 7.24 7.78 25.83
C THR A 420 8.58 7.28 26.34
N LYS A 421 8.59 6.15 27.08
CA LYS A 421 9.83 5.55 27.57
C LYS A 421 10.69 4.97 26.46
N ASP A 422 10.07 4.28 25.50
CA ASP A 422 10.79 3.44 24.54
C ASP A 422 11.10 4.21 23.23
N LEU A 423 10.37 5.28 22.91
CA LEU A 423 10.54 6.12 21.72
C LEU A 423 10.94 7.58 22.02
N GLY A 424 10.80 8.05 23.25
CA GLY A 424 11.18 9.39 23.68
C GLY A 424 9.99 10.32 23.86
#